data_0dcf5e475d5fa1b611c7ae0306114f33
#
_entry.id   0dcf5e475d5fa1b611c7ae0306114f33
#
_cell.length_a   1.000
_cell.length_b   1.000
_cell.length_c   1.000
_cell.angle_alpha   90.00
_cell.angle_beta   90.00
_cell.angle_gamma   90.00
#
_symmetry.space_group_name_H-M   'P 1'
#
loop_
_entity.id
_entity.type
_entity.pdbx_description
1 polymer ?
#
loop_
_entity_poly.entity_id
_entity_poly.type
_entity_poly.pdbx_seq_one_letter_code
_entity_poly.pdbx_strand_id
1 'polypeptide(L)'
;TLKVNDSGSGVFKGSETLPQGIYMIVLPGKRYFEILVPEDQHYSLQCAYNDYINTLKFNGSDENTAFLEYQKKWTAMQQKATDIARRLQNNRQNNDSVRVLSANQRVQESKMIAYLKSVVEANGNNLLSILVKAMIPPEVPHFTIPAVVSNPDSLRWVLNYNYNIDHYFDNIDLTDDRLLRTPILYSRLNTFFNNVLIQAPDSINKEIDKLVKKCEGNHEVFQFVAVYLFNHFIESEIMGHDAVVVKLADDIYLSGKADWVSQEFKDNLRKQVELIRPNLIGKKAQNLVMDSYSGIYVSLYDIKKDFIILYFWEPDCGHCKEATPKLKAFYDTAKNNGVEIFAVCTQADKEKWTKYIEDNKLTWINGWDPQRTSHFDVFYNVQSTPTIYILDKNKVIIAKKLSVEDIGPFIENYRKMVMHGR
;
A
#
# COMPACT_ATOMS: atom_id res chain seq x y z
N THR A 1 -33.60 -14.94 -1.24
CA THR A 1 -33.51 -16.34 -1.75
C THR A 1 -34.68 -16.61 -2.67
N LEU A 2 -34.43 -17.11 -3.89
CA LEU A 2 -35.45 -17.49 -4.86
C LEU A 2 -35.63 -19.03 -4.81
N LYS A 3 -36.88 -19.50 -4.67
CA LYS A 3 -37.22 -20.89 -4.89
C LYS A 3 -37.76 -21.03 -6.32
N VAL A 4 -37.17 -21.94 -7.08
CA VAL A 4 -37.66 -22.29 -8.41
C VAL A 4 -38.78 -23.34 -8.28
N ASN A 5 -39.74 -23.29 -9.20
CA ASN A 5 -40.81 -24.29 -9.31
C ASN A 5 -40.31 -25.61 -9.99
N ASP A 6 -41.20 -26.58 -10.15
CA ASP A 6 -40.86 -27.88 -10.76
C ASP A 6 -40.35 -27.78 -12.21
N SER A 7 -40.67 -26.71 -12.91
CA SER A 7 -40.14 -26.42 -14.26
C SER A 7 -38.78 -25.72 -14.21
N GLY A 8 -38.21 -25.50 -13.03
CA GLY A 8 -36.94 -24.77 -12.84
C GLY A 8 -37.04 -23.23 -13.02
N SER A 9 -38.27 -22.70 -12.98
CA SER A 9 -38.52 -21.26 -13.20
C SER A 9 -38.75 -20.52 -11.87
N GLY A 10 -38.35 -19.26 -11.81
CA GLY A 10 -38.59 -18.38 -10.68
C GLY A 10 -38.44 -16.91 -11.09
N VAL A 11 -38.96 -15.99 -10.30
CA VAL A 11 -38.94 -14.55 -10.59
C VAL A 11 -38.40 -13.80 -9.38
N PHE A 12 -37.37 -12.99 -9.58
CA PHE A 12 -36.97 -11.97 -8.62
C PHE A 12 -37.92 -10.77 -8.80
N LYS A 13 -38.56 -10.35 -7.75
CA LYS A 13 -39.42 -9.18 -7.72
C LYS A 13 -39.06 -8.29 -6.52
N GLY A 14 -39.09 -6.99 -6.72
CA GLY A 14 -38.94 -5.97 -5.71
C GLY A 14 -39.87 -4.79 -5.96
N SER A 15 -40.10 -3.96 -4.95
CA SER A 15 -40.85 -2.70 -5.04
C SER A 15 -39.95 -1.53 -5.47
N GLU A 16 -38.65 -1.69 -5.37
CA GLU A 16 -37.63 -0.69 -5.69
C GLU A 16 -36.65 -1.26 -6.71
N THR A 17 -36.11 -0.37 -7.55
CA THR A 17 -34.99 -0.72 -8.44
C THR A 17 -33.73 -0.96 -7.66
N LEU A 18 -32.98 -1.99 -8.00
CA LEU A 18 -31.66 -2.23 -7.43
C LEU A 18 -30.65 -1.18 -7.97
N PRO A 19 -29.69 -0.74 -7.16
CA PRO A 19 -28.60 0.08 -7.67
C PRO A 19 -27.83 -0.64 -8.78
N GLN A 20 -27.43 0.07 -9.83
CA GLN A 20 -26.65 -0.51 -10.92
C GLN A 20 -25.31 -1.06 -10.40
N GLY A 21 -24.87 -2.19 -10.95
CA GLY A 21 -23.63 -2.85 -10.53
C GLY A 21 -23.51 -4.28 -11.02
N ILE A 22 -22.45 -4.96 -10.61
CA ILE A 22 -22.25 -6.39 -10.79
C ILE A 22 -22.87 -7.13 -9.61
N TYR A 23 -23.75 -8.08 -9.89
CA TYR A 23 -24.40 -8.92 -8.88
C TYR A 23 -24.09 -10.38 -9.13
N MET A 24 -24.00 -11.16 -8.07
CA MET A 24 -23.77 -12.59 -8.15
C MET A 24 -25.08 -13.35 -7.95
N ILE A 25 -25.40 -14.25 -8.88
CA ILE A 25 -26.42 -15.27 -8.68
C ILE A 25 -25.74 -16.52 -8.15
N VAL A 26 -26.03 -16.85 -6.89
CA VAL A 26 -25.44 -18.00 -6.20
C VAL A 26 -26.39 -19.18 -6.34
N LEU A 27 -25.87 -20.27 -6.93
CA LEU A 27 -26.55 -21.54 -7.10
C LEU A 27 -26.24 -22.50 -5.93
N PRO A 28 -27.04 -23.55 -5.73
CA PRO A 28 -26.71 -24.62 -4.76
C PRO A 28 -25.31 -25.18 -5.02
N GLY A 29 -24.61 -25.59 -3.95
CA GLY A 29 -23.24 -26.12 -4.05
C GLY A 29 -22.16 -25.02 -4.20
N LYS A 30 -22.42 -23.80 -3.75
CA LYS A 30 -21.48 -22.65 -3.78
C LYS A 30 -21.00 -22.27 -5.18
N ARG A 31 -21.74 -22.63 -6.21
CA ARG A 31 -21.50 -22.18 -7.59
C ARG A 31 -22.13 -20.81 -7.78
N TYR A 32 -21.57 -19.98 -8.62
CA TYR A 32 -22.13 -18.65 -8.91
C TYR A 32 -21.76 -18.19 -10.31
N PHE A 33 -22.48 -17.22 -10.81
CA PHE A 33 -22.14 -16.43 -11.97
C PHE A 33 -22.54 -14.97 -11.76
N GLU A 34 -21.88 -14.08 -12.47
CA GLU A 34 -22.09 -12.65 -12.38
C GLU A 34 -23.09 -12.20 -13.45
N ILE A 35 -23.91 -11.21 -13.10
CA ILE A 35 -24.79 -10.49 -13.98
C ILE A 35 -24.62 -8.98 -13.76
N LEU A 36 -24.89 -8.20 -14.77
CA LEU A 36 -25.11 -6.77 -14.61
C LEU A 36 -26.55 -6.52 -14.18
N VAL A 37 -26.71 -5.62 -13.21
CA VAL A 37 -28.00 -4.98 -12.95
C VAL A 37 -27.95 -3.62 -13.64
N PRO A 38 -28.49 -3.52 -14.87
CA PRO A 38 -28.49 -2.29 -15.66
C PRO A 38 -29.59 -1.32 -15.22
N GLU A 39 -29.78 -0.23 -15.93
CA GLU A 39 -30.87 0.71 -15.69
C GLU A 39 -32.24 0.05 -15.90
N ASP A 40 -32.43 -0.65 -17.04
CA ASP A 40 -33.63 -1.49 -17.26
C ASP A 40 -33.42 -2.88 -16.68
N GLN A 41 -34.19 -3.19 -15.64
CA GLN A 41 -34.09 -4.45 -14.88
C GLN A 41 -35.18 -5.48 -15.27
N HIS A 42 -35.92 -5.22 -16.37
CA HIS A 42 -36.94 -6.12 -16.88
C HIS A 42 -36.39 -7.06 -17.92
N TYR A 43 -35.73 -8.11 -17.51
CA TYR A 43 -35.16 -9.13 -18.38
C TYR A 43 -35.27 -10.52 -17.80
N SER A 44 -35.03 -11.54 -18.61
CA SER A 44 -34.96 -12.92 -18.17
C SER A 44 -33.61 -13.53 -18.51
N LEU A 45 -33.23 -14.52 -17.72
CA LEU A 45 -32.06 -15.33 -17.98
C LEU A 45 -32.40 -16.81 -17.88
N GLN A 46 -31.69 -17.64 -18.61
CA GLN A 46 -31.80 -19.09 -18.55
C GLN A 46 -30.44 -19.75 -18.66
N CYS A 47 -30.24 -20.87 -17.94
CA CYS A 47 -29.05 -21.69 -18.06
C CYS A 47 -29.33 -23.13 -17.67
N ALA A 48 -28.51 -24.06 -18.16
CA ALA A 48 -28.53 -25.45 -17.67
C ALA A 48 -27.75 -25.54 -16.36
N TYR A 49 -28.34 -26.08 -15.30
CA TYR A 49 -27.72 -26.15 -13.97
C TYR A 49 -26.32 -26.81 -13.96
N ASN A 50 -26.12 -27.84 -14.78
CA ASN A 50 -24.83 -28.57 -14.83
C ASN A 50 -23.76 -27.87 -15.70
N ASP A 51 -24.17 -26.93 -16.57
CA ASP A 51 -23.29 -26.17 -17.46
C ASP A 51 -23.76 -24.72 -17.61
N TYR A 52 -23.92 -24.06 -16.46
CA TYR A 52 -24.45 -22.69 -16.42
C TYR A 52 -23.53 -21.69 -17.11
N ILE A 53 -22.21 -21.88 -17.10
CA ILE A 53 -21.24 -20.96 -17.72
C ILE A 53 -21.40 -20.90 -19.22
N ASN A 54 -21.55 -22.06 -19.89
CA ASN A 54 -21.62 -22.12 -21.35
C ASN A 54 -23.03 -21.92 -21.90
N THR A 55 -24.04 -22.23 -21.09
CA THR A 55 -25.45 -22.22 -21.51
C THR A 55 -26.24 -20.99 -21.08
N LEU A 56 -25.62 -20.10 -20.29
CA LEU A 56 -26.26 -18.86 -19.84
C LEU A 56 -26.63 -17.99 -21.03
N LYS A 57 -27.89 -17.56 -21.06
CA LYS A 57 -28.46 -16.67 -22.08
C LYS A 57 -29.35 -15.64 -21.41
N PHE A 58 -29.42 -14.45 -22.00
CA PHE A 58 -30.27 -13.35 -21.57
C PHE A 58 -31.29 -13.02 -22.66
N ASN A 59 -32.50 -12.65 -22.26
CA ASN A 59 -33.53 -12.12 -23.13
C ASN A 59 -34.03 -10.79 -22.54
N GLY A 60 -34.07 -9.74 -23.34
CA GLY A 60 -34.47 -8.40 -22.89
C GLY A 60 -33.37 -7.61 -22.22
N SER A 61 -32.08 -8.06 -22.30
CA SER A 61 -30.91 -7.28 -21.82
C SER A 61 -29.73 -7.46 -22.78
N ASP A 62 -29.59 -6.53 -23.71
CA ASP A 62 -28.44 -6.50 -24.63
C ASP A 62 -27.13 -6.29 -23.85
N GLU A 63 -27.16 -5.51 -22.78
CA GLU A 63 -26.00 -5.22 -21.97
C GLU A 63 -25.47 -6.48 -21.25
N ASN A 64 -26.35 -7.32 -20.69
CA ASN A 64 -25.95 -8.60 -20.11
C ASN A 64 -25.45 -9.59 -21.16
N THR A 65 -26.02 -9.56 -22.35
CA THR A 65 -25.55 -10.38 -23.48
C THR A 65 -24.15 -9.97 -23.89
N ALA A 66 -23.89 -8.66 -24.01
CA ALA A 66 -22.57 -8.11 -24.30
C ALA A 66 -21.56 -8.39 -23.19
N PHE A 67 -21.99 -8.32 -21.92
CA PHE A 67 -21.15 -8.64 -20.76
C PHE A 67 -20.70 -10.10 -20.76
N LEU A 68 -21.61 -11.04 -21.05
CA LEU A 68 -21.27 -12.46 -21.16
C LEU A 68 -20.26 -12.74 -22.29
N GLU A 69 -20.43 -12.11 -23.44
CA GLU A 69 -19.47 -12.20 -24.55
C GLU A 69 -18.12 -11.60 -24.19
N TYR A 70 -18.14 -10.44 -23.54
CA TYR A 70 -16.94 -9.79 -23.01
C TYR A 70 -16.18 -10.72 -22.05
N GLN A 71 -16.85 -11.28 -21.03
CA GLN A 71 -16.24 -12.17 -20.06
C GLN A 71 -15.57 -13.39 -20.73
N LYS A 72 -16.24 -14.05 -21.67
CA LYS A 72 -15.70 -15.21 -22.41
C LYS A 72 -14.44 -14.83 -23.19
N LYS A 73 -14.50 -13.75 -23.96
CA LYS A 73 -13.39 -13.32 -24.82
C LYS A 73 -12.22 -12.78 -24.01
N TRP A 74 -12.51 -12.01 -22.95
CA TRP A 74 -11.49 -11.47 -22.04
C TRP A 74 -10.73 -12.58 -21.31
N THR A 75 -11.44 -13.57 -20.78
CA THR A 75 -10.83 -14.74 -20.12
C THR A 75 -9.90 -15.51 -21.08
N ALA A 76 -10.32 -15.72 -22.31
CA ALA A 76 -9.47 -16.38 -23.32
C ALA A 76 -8.20 -15.57 -23.64
N MET A 77 -8.31 -14.24 -23.67
CA MET A 77 -7.17 -13.34 -23.91
C MET A 77 -6.20 -13.32 -22.72
N GLN A 78 -6.74 -13.31 -21.48
CA GLN A 78 -5.94 -13.38 -20.25
C GLN A 78 -5.19 -14.71 -20.14
N GLN A 79 -5.82 -15.84 -20.48
CA GLN A 79 -5.16 -17.15 -20.50
C GLN A 79 -3.95 -17.16 -21.43
N LYS A 80 -4.08 -16.57 -22.64
CA LYS A 80 -2.97 -16.43 -23.59
C LYS A 80 -1.85 -15.55 -23.04
N ALA A 81 -2.18 -14.42 -22.42
CA ALA A 81 -1.21 -13.53 -21.80
C ALA A 81 -0.44 -14.24 -20.67
N THR A 82 -1.16 -14.98 -19.81
CA THR A 82 -0.57 -15.77 -18.72
C THR A 82 0.37 -16.87 -19.25
N ASP A 83 -0.01 -17.56 -20.35
CA ASP A 83 0.87 -18.56 -20.96
C ASP A 83 2.18 -17.94 -21.50
N ILE A 84 2.08 -16.78 -22.17
CA ILE A 84 3.27 -16.05 -22.64
C ILE A 84 4.15 -15.64 -21.48
N ALA A 85 3.59 -15.09 -20.40
CA ALA A 85 4.34 -14.68 -19.21
C ALA A 85 5.04 -15.86 -18.53
N ARG A 86 4.35 -16.99 -18.38
CA ARG A 86 4.93 -18.23 -17.84
C ARG A 86 6.10 -18.73 -18.71
N ARG A 87 5.94 -18.70 -20.02
CA ARG A 87 7.01 -19.12 -20.97
C ARG A 87 8.21 -18.17 -20.92
N LEU A 88 7.98 -16.86 -20.78
CA LEU A 88 9.05 -15.87 -20.54
C LEU A 88 9.82 -16.19 -19.26
N GLN A 89 9.12 -16.46 -18.17
CA GLN A 89 9.75 -16.79 -16.89
C GLN A 89 10.63 -18.04 -16.99
N ASN A 90 10.16 -19.09 -17.68
CA ASN A 90 10.87 -20.36 -17.84
C ASN A 90 12.07 -20.27 -18.80
N ASN A 91 12.15 -19.25 -19.65
CA ASN A 91 13.20 -19.10 -20.66
C ASN A 91 14.11 -17.88 -20.44
N ARG A 92 14.19 -17.33 -19.21
CA ARG A 92 14.96 -16.11 -18.88
C ARG A 92 16.43 -16.15 -19.30
N GLN A 93 17.03 -17.34 -19.38
CA GLN A 93 18.45 -17.52 -19.75
C GLN A 93 18.68 -17.63 -21.27
N ASN A 94 17.61 -17.73 -22.08
CA ASN A 94 17.72 -17.83 -23.53
C ASN A 94 17.29 -16.50 -24.19
N ASN A 95 18.27 -15.70 -24.58
CA ASN A 95 18.06 -14.36 -25.14
C ASN A 95 17.17 -14.33 -26.37
N ASP A 96 17.26 -15.32 -27.29
CA ASP A 96 16.40 -15.37 -28.49
C ASP A 96 14.95 -15.69 -28.11
N SER A 97 14.73 -16.63 -27.20
CA SER A 97 13.40 -16.93 -26.67
C SER A 97 12.80 -15.71 -25.96
N VAL A 98 13.56 -15.02 -25.14
CA VAL A 98 13.13 -13.81 -24.44
C VAL A 98 12.73 -12.74 -25.45
N ARG A 99 13.51 -12.49 -26.50
CA ARG A 99 13.20 -11.49 -27.53
C ARG A 99 11.88 -11.81 -28.24
N VAL A 100 11.68 -13.05 -28.68
CA VAL A 100 10.47 -13.48 -29.39
C VAL A 100 9.24 -13.43 -28.47
N LEU A 101 9.35 -13.94 -27.25
CA LEU A 101 8.25 -13.95 -26.28
C LEU A 101 7.86 -12.54 -25.82
N SER A 102 8.84 -11.64 -25.64
CA SER A 102 8.55 -10.24 -25.32
C SER A 102 7.83 -9.51 -26.47
N ALA A 103 8.18 -9.81 -27.73
CA ALA A 103 7.46 -9.30 -28.87
C ALA A 103 6.00 -9.83 -28.90
N ASN A 104 5.82 -11.13 -28.64
CA ASN A 104 4.48 -11.73 -28.55
C ASN A 104 3.65 -11.14 -27.41
N GLN A 105 4.27 -10.85 -26.27
CA GLN A 105 3.60 -10.19 -25.13
C GLN A 105 3.07 -8.82 -25.54
N ARG A 106 3.88 -7.97 -26.16
CA ARG A 106 3.47 -6.64 -26.64
C ARG A 106 2.31 -6.72 -27.64
N VAL A 107 2.36 -7.67 -28.56
CA VAL A 107 1.27 -7.91 -29.54
C VAL A 107 -0.01 -8.34 -28.82
N GLN A 108 0.09 -9.22 -27.81
CA GLN A 108 -1.07 -9.66 -27.04
C GLN A 108 -1.66 -8.50 -26.22
N GLU A 109 -0.84 -7.70 -25.57
CA GLU A 109 -1.26 -6.49 -24.83
C GLU A 109 -1.98 -5.49 -25.74
N SER A 110 -1.42 -5.21 -26.92
CA SER A 110 -2.07 -4.33 -27.92
C SER A 110 -3.43 -4.87 -28.37
N LYS A 111 -3.56 -6.19 -28.59
CA LYS A 111 -4.84 -6.82 -28.92
C LYS A 111 -5.86 -6.72 -27.80
N MET A 112 -5.42 -6.87 -26.56
CA MET A 112 -6.28 -6.73 -25.37
C MET A 112 -6.79 -5.30 -25.24
N ILE A 113 -5.94 -4.30 -25.37
CA ILE A 113 -6.33 -2.88 -25.32
C ILE A 113 -7.31 -2.54 -26.47
N ALA A 114 -7.00 -2.97 -27.69
CA ALA A 114 -7.88 -2.75 -28.85
C ALA A 114 -9.27 -3.39 -28.63
N TYR A 115 -9.31 -4.58 -28.02
CA TYR A 115 -10.58 -5.22 -27.68
C TYR A 115 -11.36 -4.43 -26.63
N LEU A 116 -10.72 -3.98 -25.54
CA LEU A 116 -11.38 -3.15 -24.54
C LEU A 116 -11.98 -1.89 -25.17
N LYS A 117 -11.22 -1.19 -26.04
CA LYS A 117 -11.71 -0.01 -26.76
C LYS A 117 -12.92 -0.34 -27.62
N SER A 118 -12.91 -1.46 -28.36
CA SER A 118 -14.05 -1.87 -29.20
C SER A 118 -15.30 -2.18 -28.37
N VAL A 119 -15.16 -2.72 -27.16
CA VAL A 119 -16.30 -2.94 -26.26
C VAL A 119 -16.88 -1.61 -25.78
N VAL A 120 -16.02 -0.64 -25.42
CA VAL A 120 -16.45 0.71 -25.01
C VAL A 120 -17.21 1.41 -26.14
N GLU A 121 -16.68 1.39 -27.37
CA GLU A 121 -17.30 1.99 -28.55
C GLU A 121 -18.67 1.38 -28.89
N ALA A 122 -18.80 0.06 -28.75
CA ALA A 122 -20.03 -0.65 -29.03
C ALA A 122 -21.15 -0.45 -28.00
N ASN A 123 -20.83 -0.08 -26.78
CA ASN A 123 -21.76 -0.06 -25.64
C ASN A 123 -22.13 1.35 -25.12
N GLY A 124 -21.58 2.42 -25.70
CA GLY A 124 -21.90 3.80 -25.31
C GLY A 124 -21.54 4.11 -23.87
N ASN A 125 -22.50 4.62 -23.08
CA ASN A 125 -22.30 5.01 -21.67
C ASN A 125 -23.00 4.07 -20.68
N ASN A 126 -23.28 2.83 -21.07
CA ASN A 126 -23.88 1.86 -20.17
C ASN A 126 -22.86 1.34 -19.13
N LEU A 127 -23.31 0.55 -18.16
CA LEU A 127 -22.48 0.04 -17.07
C LEU A 127 -21.29 -0.80 -17.58
N LEU A 128 -21.51 -1.66 -18.60
CA LEU A 128 -20.43 -2.45 -19.20
C LEU A 128 -19.32 -1.56 -19.77
N SER A 129 -19.69 -0.50 -20.49
CA SER A 129 -18.74 0.44 -21.06
C SER A 129 -17.91 1.14 -19.98
N ILE A 130 -18.54 1.58 -18.89
CA ILE A 130 -17.87 2.22 -17.75
C ILE A 130 -16.86 1.27 -17.10
N LEU A 131 -17.27 0.02 -16.88
CA LEU A 131 -16.39 -1.02 -16.32
C LEU A 131 -15.18 -1.28 -17.19
N VAL A 132 -15.40 -1.47 -18.48
CA VAL A 132 -14.33 -1.80 -19.44
C VAL A 132 -13.42 -0.61 -19.67
N LYS A 133 -13.96 0.61 -19.76
CA LYS A 133 -13.17 1.84 -19.88
C LYS A 133 -12.20 2.01 -18.71
N ALA A 134 -12.66 1.74 -17.48
CA ALA A 134 -11.84 1.81 -16.28
C ALA A 134 -10.66 0.82 -16.28
N MET A 135 -10.65 -0.20 -17.14
CA MET A 135 -9.55 -1.15 -17.29
C MET A 135 -8.51 -0.71 -18.33
N ILE A 136 -8.82 0.25 -19.19
CA ILE A 136 -7.90 0.73 -20.22
C ILE A 136 -6.77 1.55 -19.57
N PRO A 137 -5.48 1.18 -19.78
CA PRO A 137 -4.37 1.97 -19.28
C PRO A 137 -4.26 3.31 -20.02
N PRO A 138 -3.62 4.34 -19.42
CA PRO A 138 -3.35 5.59 -20.13
C PRO A 138 -2.43 5.36 -21.34
N GLU A 139 -2.64 6.10 -22.41
CA GLU A 139 -1.78 6.06 -23.60
C GLU A 139 -0.59 7.00 -23.39
N VAL A 140 0.59 6.40 -23.16
CA VAL A 140 1.81 7.17 -22.97
C VAL A 140 2.28 7.74 -24.32
N PRO A 141 2.44 9.07 -24.48
CA PRO A 141 2.93 9.66 -25.70
C PRO A 141 4.42 9.35 -25.92
N HIS A 142 4.86 9.46 -27.15
CA HIS A 142 6.27 9.36 -27.45
C HIS A 142 6.99 10.65 -27.05
N PHE A 143 7.84 10.58 -26.01
CA PHE A 143 8.63 11.71 -25.57
C PHE A 143 9.91 11.86 -26.41
N THR A 144 10.12 13.06 -26.97
CA THR A 144 11.39 13.42 -27.62
C THR A 144 12.42 13.75 -26.56
N ILE A 145 13.53 12.99 -26.52
CA ILE A 145 14.62 13.21 -25.57
C ILE A 145 15.69 14.11 -26.26
N PRO A 146 16.07 15.25 -25.63
CA PRO A 146 17.13 16.09 -26.17
C PRO A 146 18.47 15.35 -26.26
N ALA A 147 19.23 15.60 -27.35
CA ALA A 147 20.52 14.93 -27.59
C ALA A 147 21.60 15.25 -26.52
N VAL A 148 21.42 16.34 -25.77
CA VAL A 148 22.39 16.78 -24.73
C VAL A 148 22.24 16.04 -23.39
N VAL A 149 21.26 15.15 -23.26
CA VAL A 149 21.01 14.42 -22.02
C VAL A 149 22.02 13.29 -21.85
N SER A 150 22.72 13.27 -20.73
CA SER A 150 23.76 12.26 -20.42
C SER A 150 23.20 10.84 -20.27
N ASN A 151 21.95 10.68 -19.83
CA ASN A 151 21.28 9.38 -19.69
C ASN A 151 19.85 9.45 -20.29
N PRO A 152 19.70 9.25 -21.62
CA PRO A 152 18.41 9.31 -22.29
C PRO A 152 17.38 8.29 -21.78
N ASP A 153 17.82 7.09 -21.42
CA ASP A 153 16.94 6.02 -20.97
C ASP A 153 16.35 6.31 -19.58
N SER A 154 17.18 6.86 -18.68
CA SER A 154 16.71 7.32 -17.38
C SER A 154 15.67 8.44 -17.50
N LEU A 155 15.91 9.43 -18.37
CA LEU A 155 14.94 10.49 -18.57
C LEU A 155 13.65 9.98 -19.19
N ARG A 156 13.73 9.07 -20.18
CA ARG A 156 12.55 8.44 -20.79
C ARG A 156 11.75 7.68 -19.75
N TRP A 157 12.42 6.93 -18.87
CA TRP A 157 11.75 6.21 -17.79
C TRP A 157 11.00 7.17 -16.85
N VAL A 158 11.64 8.27 -16.42
CA VAL A 158 11.03 9.28 -15.55
C VAL A 158 9.80 9.92 -16.21
N LEU A 159 9.90 10.30 -17.48
CA LEU A 159 8.79 10.90 -18.22
C LEU A 159 7.61 9.93 -18.35
N ASN A 160 7.89 8.68 -18.70
CA ASN A 160 6.86 7.64 -18.80
C ASN A 160 6.21 7.37 -17.44
N TYR A 161 7.01 7.28 -16.38
CA TYR A 161 6.54 7.06 -15.02
C TYR A 161 5.62 8.19 -14.57
N ASN A 162 6.05 9.44 -14.69
CA ASN A 162 5.25 10.60 -14.29
C ASN A 162 3.94 10.68 -15.08
N TYR A 163 4.01 10.46 -16.40
CA TYR A 163 2.81 10.43 -17.24
C TYR A 163 1.82 9.36 -16.78
N ASN A 164 2.30 8.13 -16.56
CA ASN A 164 1.44 7.04 -16.10
C ASN A 164 0.77 7.35 -14.77
N ILE A 165 1.48 7.96 -13.82
CA ILE A 165 0.91 8.34 -12.53
C ILE A 165 -0.13 9.43 -12.68
N ASP A 166 0.20 10.50 -13.39
CA ASP A 166 -0.69 11.65 -13.56
C ASP A 166 -2.00 11.27 -14.28
N HIS A 167 -1.94 10.28 -15.19
CA HIS A 167 -3.07 9.85 -16.04
C HIS A 167 -3.69 8.49 -15.62
N TYR A 168 -3.25 7.91 -14.52
CA TYR A 168 -3.67 6.55 -14.12
C TYR A 168 -5.19 6.39 -13.96
N PHE A 169 -5.86 7.41 -13.46
CA PHE A 169 -7.30 7.43 -13.21
C PHE A 169 -8.13 8.18 -14.28
N ASP A 170 -7.56 8.59 -15.40
CA ASP A 170 -8.28 9.40 -16.40
C ASP A 170 -9.43 8.65 -17.08
N ASN A 171 -9.34 7.32 -17.16
CA ASN A 171 -10.39 6.47 -17.70
C ASN A 171 -11.45 6.04 -16.66
N ILE A 172 -11.40 6.60 -15.45
CA ILE A 172 -12.30 6.29 -14.33
C ILE A 172 -12.98 7.58 -13.89
N ASP A 173 -14.30 7.61 -13.98
CA ASP A 173 -15.08 8.68 -13.37
C ASP A 173 -15.26 8.40 -11.89
N LEU A 174 -14.44 9.04 -11.07
CA LEU A 174 -14.46 8.89 -9.62
C LEU A 174 -15.65 9.59 -8.94
N THR A 175 -16.60 10.10 -9.73
CA THR A 175 -17.90 10.59 -9.24
C THR A 175 -19.05 9.62 -9.53
N ASP A 176 -18.77 8.51 -10.20
CA ASP A 176 -19.75 7.47 -10.56
C ASP A 176 -19.83 6.39 -9.47
N ASP A 177 -20.90 6.43 -8.65
CA ASP A 177 -21.12 5.48 -7.55
C ASP A 177 -21.37 4.04 -8.02
N ARG A 178 -21.70 3.81 -9.31
CA ARG A 178 -21.84 2.47 -9.86
C ARG A 178 -20.55 1.65 -9.76
N LEU A 179 -19.39 2.31 -9.77
CA LEU A 179 -18.09 1.68 -9.56
C LEU A 179 -17.94 1.01 -8.19
N LEU A 180 -18.67 1.48 -7.16
CA LEU A 180 -18.62 0.89 -5.81
C LEU A 180 -19.20 -0.53 -5.76
N ARG A 181 -20.10 -0.84 -6.68
CA ARG A 181 -20.73 -2.15 -6.79
C ARG A 181 -20.06 -3.02 -7.85
N THR A 182 -18.74 -2.79 -8.03
CA THR A 182 -17.88 -3.54 -8.96
C THR A 182 -16.52 -3.77 -8.32
N PRO A 183 -15.74 -4.78 -8.73
CA PRO A 183 -14.38 -4.98 -8.22
C PRO A 183 -13.36 -3.97 -8.80
N ILE A 184 -13.76 -3.14 -9.77
CA ILE A 184 -12.83 -2.33 -10.56
C ILE A 184 -12.17 -1.26 -9.72
N LEU A 185 -12.93 -0.45 -8.97
CA LEU A 185 -12.37 0.66 -8.20
C LEU A 185 -11.35 0.16 -7.16
N TYR A 186 -11.73 -0.86 -6.38
CA TYR A 186 -10.81 -1.48 -5.42
C TYR A 186 -9.53 -1.99 -6.11
N SER A 187 -9.68 -2.74 -7.20
CA SER A 187 -8.54 -3.31 -7.93
C SER A 187 -7.61 -2.21 -8.48
N ARG A 188 -8.16 -1.11 -8.99
CA ARG A 188 -7.38 0.01 -9.51
C ARG A 188 -6.63 0.74 -8.41
N LEU A 189 -7.28 1.02 -7.26
CA LEU A 189 -6.63 1.60 -6.08
C LEU A 189 -5.50 0.70 -5.58
N ASN A 190 -5.79 -0.58 -5.41
CA ASN A 190 -4.82 -1.56 -4.92
C ASN A 190 -3.59 -1.67 -5.84
N THR A 191 -3.80 -1.72 -7.15
CA THR A 191 -2.70 -1.76 -8.13
C THR A 191 -1.89 -0.47 -8.09
N PHE A 192 -2.54 0.69 -8.02
CA PHE A 192 -1.87 1.98 -8.00
C PHE A 192 -0.95 2.14 -6.79
N PHE A 193 -1.49 1.93 -5.60
CA PHE A 193 -0.75 2.15 -4.35
C PHE A 193 0.28 1.06 -4.04
N ASN A 194 0.11 -0.18 -4.53
CA ASN A 194 1.07 -1.26 -4.28
C ASN A 194 2.13 -1.45 -5.38
N ASN A 195 1.75 -1.23 -6.64
CA ASN A 195 2.60 -1.68 -7.75
C ASN A 195 3.07 -0.55 -8.68
N VAL A 196 2.33 0.56 -8.75
CA VAL A 196 2.62 1.65 -9.69
C VAL A 196 3.38 2.78 -9.01
N LEU A 197 2.94 3.19 -7.83
CA LEU A 197 3.48 4.34 -7.12
C LEU A 197 4.76 3.98 -6.35
N ILE A 198 5.77 4.85 -6.44
CA ILE A 198 6.96 4.75 -5.58
C ILE A 198 6.54 4.87 -4.11
N GLN A 199 7.02 3.95 -3.27
CA GLN A 199 6.63 3.82 -1.87
C GLN A 199 7.33 4.87 -0.98
N ALA A 200 7.35 6.13 -1.42
CA ALA A 200 7.85 7.28 -0.67
C ALA A 200 6.67 8.11 -0.15
N PRO A 201 6.61 8.41 1.16
CA PRO A 201 5.46 9.12 1.76
C PRO A 201 5.07 10.41 1.04
N ASP A 202 6.03 11.23 0.62
CA ASP A 202 5.75 12.49 -0.08
C ASP A 202 5.10 12.26 -1.45
N SER A 203 5.55 11.24 -2.20
CA SER A 203 4.94 10.86 -3.48
C SER A 203 3.53 10.33 -3.28
N ILE A 204 3.34 9.48 -2.27
CA ILE A 204 2.03 8.92 -1.91
C ILE A 204 1.08 10.03 -1.50
N ASN A 205 1.50 10.94 -0.63
CA ASN A 205 0.68 12.03 -0.12
C ASN A 205 0.22 12.97 -1.25
N LYS A 206 1.11 13.27 -2.21
CA LYS A 206 0.77 14.08 -3.39
C LYS A 206 -0.32 13.41 -4.24
N GLU A 207 -0.23 12.12 -4.45
CA GLU A 207 -1.21 11.40 -5.26
C GLU A 207 -2.53 11.18 -4.51
N ILE A 208 -2.50 11.03 -3.19
CA ILE A 208 -3.71 11.04 -2.34
C ILE A 208 -4.46 12.36 -2.48
N ASP A 209 -3.77 13.51 -2.45
CA ASP A 209 -4.43 14.82 -2.61
C ASP A 209 -5.14 14.94 -3.96
N LYS A 210 -4.52 14.48 -5.03
CA LYS A 210 -5.14 14.46 -6.37
C LYS A 210 -6.36 13.54 -6.42
N LEU A 211 -6.23 12.34 -5.86
CA LEU A 211 -7.28 11.33 -5.86
C LEU A 211 -8.50 11.79 -5.06
N VAL A 212 -8.27 12.27 -3.84
CA VAL A 212 -9.32 12.80 -2.95
C VAL A 212 -10.08 13.93 -3.63
N LYS A 213 -9.38 14.87 -4.27
CA LYS A 213 -10.01 15.96 -5.02
C LYS A 213 -10.90 15.46 -6.19
N LYS A 214 -10.48 14.40 -6.88
CA LYS A 214 -11.28 13.80 -7.97
C LYS A 214 -12.57 13.13 -7.45
N CYS A 215 -12.60 12.70 -6.18
CA CYS A 215 -13.76 12.05 -5.56
C CYS A 215 -14.74 13.02 -4.87
N GLU A 216 -14.41 14.30 -4.69
CA GLU A 216 -15.24 15.29 -3.94
C GLU A 216 -16.65 15.49 -4.54
N GLY A 217 -16.86 15.09 -5.80
CA GLY A 217 -18.17 15.16 -6.47
C GLY A 217 -19.19 14.10 -6.05
N ASN A 218 -18.78 13.04 -5.35
CA ASN A 218 -19.64 11.95 -4.89
C ASN A 218 -19.25 11.48 -3.49
N HIS A 219 -20.13 11.66 -2.53
CA HIS A 219 -19.89 11.34 -1.12
C HIS A 219 -19.60 9.86 -0.87
N GLU A 220 -20.33 8.94 -1.53
CA GLU A 220 -20.13 7.50 -1.32
C GLU A 220 -18.78 7.04 -1.88
N VAL A 221 -18.38 7.54 -3.05
CA VAL A 221 -17.08 7.24 -3.65
C VAL A 221 -15.95 7.83 -2.81
N PHE A 222 -16.11 9.08 -2.34
CA PHE A 222 -15.15 9.71 -1.44
C PHE A 222 -14.97 8.92 -0.15
N GLN A 223 -16.07 8.51 0.49
CA GLN A 223 -16.03 7.67 1.70
C GLN A 223 -15.30 6.35 1.44
N PHE A 224 -15.63 5.66 0.35
CA PHE A 224 -14.98 4.39 0.00
C PHE A 224 -13.47 4.56 -0.19
N VAL A 225 -13.05 5.57 -0.96
CA VAL A 225 -11.64 5.86 -1.21
C VAL A 225 -10.91 6.21 0.08
N ALA A 226 -11.50 7.06 0.92
CA ALA A 226 -10.92 7.46 2.20
C ALA A 226 -10.74 6.26 3.15
N VAL A 227 -11.74 5.39 3.25
CA VAL A 227 -11.68 4.16 4.07
C VAL A 227 -10.65 3.19 3.51
N TYR A 228 -10.61 3.00 2.18
CA TYR A 228 -9.60 2.17 1.55
C TYR A 228 -8.18 2.66 1.87
N LEU A 229 -7.90 3.95 1.65
CA LEU A 229 -6.59 4.55 1.90
C LEU A 229 -6.17 4.42 3.35
N PHE A 230 -7.06 4.75 4.27
CA PHE A 230 -6.75 4.67 5.70
C PHE A 230 -6.41 3.25 6.14
N ASN A 231 -7.25 2.27 5.76
CA ASN A 231 -7.01 0.86 6.11
C ASN A 231 -5.72 0.33 5.47
N HIS A 232 -5.47 0.68 4.20
CA HIS A 232 -4.28 0.27 3.48
C HIS A 232 -2.98 0.75 4.15
N PHE A 233 -2.92 2.02 4.58
CA PHE A 233 -1.71 2.59 5.15
C PHE A 233 -1.54 2.32 6.64
N ILE A 234 -2.63 2.16 7.42
CA ILE A 234 -2.52 1.84 8.85
C ILE A 234 -2.03 0.39 9.09
N GLU A 235 -2.35 -0.52 8.16
CA GLU A 235 -1.88 -1.90 8.18
C GLU A 235 -0.49 -2.08 7.56
N SER A 236 0.06 -1.02 6.95
CA SER A 236 1.33 -1.12 6.25
C SER A 236 2.52 -1.21 7.19
N GLU A 237 3.39 -2.17 6.93
CA GLU A 237 4.68 -2.34 7.60
C GLU A 237 5.82 -1.56 6.92
N ILE A 238 5.56 -0.89 5.81
CA ILE A 238 6.57 -0.12 5.08
C ILE A 238 6.96 1.11 5.89
N MET A 239 8.26 1.25 6.10
CA MET A 239 8.84 2.36 6.86
C MET A 239 8.46 3.71 6.25
N GLY A 240 7.90 4.60 7.09
CA GLY A 240 7.47 5.95 6.70
C GLY A 240 6.00 6.06 6.30
N HIS A 241 5.26 4.95 6.06
CA HIS A 241 3.83 5.00 5.73
C HIS A 241 2.96 5.56 6.87
N ASP A 242 3.46 5.59 8.08
CA ASP A 242 2.81 6.27 9.20
C ASP A 242 2.67 7.80 8.99
N ALA A 243 3.53 8.43 8.20
CA ALA A 243 3.34 9.81 7.76
C ALA A 243 2.10 9.98 6.87
N VAL A 244 1.78 8.96 6.06
CA VAL A 244 0.56 8.94 5.25
C VAL A 244 -0.68 8.79 6.14
N VAL A 245 -0.60 7.92 7.17
CA VAL A 245 -1.69 7.77 8.16
C VAL A 245 -1.98 9.08 8.87
N VAL A 246 -0.93 9.80 9.31
CA VAL A 246 -1.08 11.11 9.95
C VAL A 246 -1.76 12.12 9.03
N LYS A 247 -1.33 12.17 7.76
CA LYS A 247 -1.95 13.07 6.78
C LYS A 247 -3.43 12.72 6.53
N LEU A 248 -3.76 11.45 6.31
CA LEU A 248 -5.14 11.01 6.13
C LEU A 248 -6.01 11.34 7.34
N ALA A 249 -5.48 11.14 8.55
CA ALA A 249 -6.16 11.51 9.78
C ALA A 249 -6.46 13.01 9.82
N ASP A 250 -5.46 13.85 9.56
CA ASP A 250 -5.60 15.30 9.63
C ASP A 250 -6.54 15.84 8.54
N ASP A 251 -6.33 15.43 7.28
CA ASP A 251 -6.98 16.04 6.12
C ASP A 251 -8.40 15.52 5.86
N ILE A 252 -8.73 14.33 6.38
CA ILE A 252 -10.02 13.70 6.13
C ILE A 252 -10.79 13.46 7.43
N TYR A 253 -10.22 12.66 8.36
CA TYR A 253 -10.99 12.16 9.51
C TYR A 253 -11.17 13.21 10.60
N LEU A 254 -10.16 14.02 10.87
CA LEU A 254 -10.17 15.06 11.92
C LEU A 254 -10.55 16.45 11.40
N SER A 255 -10.52 16.65 10.08
CA SER A 255 -10.91 17.92 9.44
C SER A 255 -12.42 18.19 9.40
N GLY A 256 -13.24 17.18 9.67
CA GLY A 256 -14.69 17.24 9.53
C GLY A 256 -15.24 16.67 8.22
N LYS A 257 -14.41 16.28 7.24
CA LYS A 257 -14.86 15.68 5.98
C LYS A 257 -15.44 14.28 6.16
N ALA A 258 -14.98 13.52 7.18
CA ALA A 258 -15.47 12.18 7.49
C ALA A 258 -16.66 12.28 8.46
N ASP A 259 -17.84 12.51 7.92
CA ASP A 259 -19.11 12.59 8.68
C ASP A 259 -19.68 11.22 9.06
N TRP A 260 -19.20 10.15 8.41
CA TRP A 260 -19.58 8.74 8.65
C TRP A 260 -18.92 8.11 9.89
N VAL A 261 -17.95 8.77 10.54
CA VAL A 261 -17.29 8.24 11.75
C VAL A 261 -17.78 8.92 13.02
N SER A 262 -17.85 8.16 14.12
CA SER A 262 -18.28 8.66 15.41
C SER A 262 -17.26 9.63 16.03
N GLN A 263 -17.72 10.47 16.98
CA GLN A 263 -16.82 11.34 17.74
C GLN A 263 -15.80 10.53 18.56
N GLU A 264 -16.22 9.40 19.15
CA GLU A 264 -15.33 8.49 19.86
C GLU A 264 -14.20 7.98 18.98
N PHE A 265 -14.48 7.59 17.72
CA PHE A 265 -13.45 7.21 16.75
C PHE A 265 -12.47 8.36 16.52
N LYS A 266 -12.97 9.58 16.28
CA LYS A 266 -12.12 10.77 16.06
C LYS A 266 -11.22 11.07 17.26
N ASP A 267 -11.73 10.93 18.47
CA ASP A 267 -10.95 11.18 19.69
C ASP A 267 -9.88 10.13 19.92
N ASN A 268 -10.16 8.86 19.62
CA ASN A 268 -9.19 7.79 19.69
C ASN A 268 -8.13 7.93 18.60
N LEU A 269 -8.53 8.26 17.37
CA LEU A 269 -7.60 8.51 16.27
C LEU A 269 -6.66 9.67 16.58
N ARG A 270 -7.18 10.77 17.14
CA ARG A 270 -6.37 11.92 17.54
C ARG A 270 -5.28 11.51 18.55
N LYS A 271 -5.63 10.73 19.56
CA LYS A 271 -4.65 10.23 20.54
C LYS A 271 -3.56 9.39 19.89
N GLN A 272 -3.93 8.51 18.96
CA GLN A 272 -2.96 7.67 18.26
C GLN A 272 -2.03 8.50 17.35
N VAL A 273 -2.57 9.45 16.62
CA VAL A 273 -1.79 10.33 15.74
C VAL A 273 -0.82 11.21 16.54
N GLU A 274 -1.22 11.72 17.71
CA GLU A 274 -0.35 12.49 18.60
C GLU A 274 0.86 11.69 19.11
N LEU A 275 0.74 10.36 19.26
CA LEU A 275 1.87 9.48 19.59
C LEU A 275 2.80 9.22 18.42
N ILE A 276 2.29 9.27 17.18
CA ILE A 276 3.07 9.01 15.96
C ILE A 276 3.82 10.27 15.50
N ARG A 277 3.17 11.43 15.57
CA ARG A 277 3.63 12.69 15.00
C ARG A 277 5.06 13.12 15.43
N PRO A 278 5.48 12.98 16.70
CA PRO A 278 6.82 13.37 17.15
C PRO A 278 7.95 12.51 16.56
N ASN A 279 7.63 11.27 16.17
CA ASN A 279 8.62 10.28 15.75
C ASN A 279 8.56 9.92 14.26
N LEU A 280 7.94 10.76 13.42
CA LEU A 280 7.98 10.61 11.97
C LEU A 280 9.41 10.76 11.43
N ILE A 281 9.73 10.03 10.37
CA ILE A 281 10.99 10.21 9.63
C ILE A 281 11.10 11.66 9.14
N GLY A 282 12.29 12.23 9.22
CA GLY A 282 12.56 13.63 8.93
C GLY A 282 12.33 14.58 10.11
N LYS A 283 11.70 14.13 11.21
CA LYS A 283 11.55 14.94 12.43
C LYS A 283 12.79 14.87 13.29
N LYS A 284 13.06 15.95 14.02
CA LYS A 284 14.10 15.95 15.03
C LYS A 284 13.62 15.13 16.22
N ALA A 285 14.39 14.12 16.61
CA ALA A 285 14.12 13.25 17.75
C ALA A 285 14.02 14.06 19.04
N GLN A 286 13.10 13.74 19.91
CA GLN A 286 12.99 14.35 21.24
C GLN A 286 14.19 13.98 22.11
N ASN A 287 14.71 14.94 22.89
CA ASN A 287 15.83 14.65 23.77
C ASN A 287 15.42 13.67 24.88
N LEU A 288 16.27 12.71 25.15
CA LEU A 288 16.15 11.78 26.28
C LEU A 288 17.28 12.07 27.27
N VAL A 289 16.93 12.30 28.53
CA VAL A 289 17.89 12.50 29.63
C VAL A 289 17.55 11.50 30.69
N MET A 290 18.51 10.67 31.09
CA MET A 290 18.30 9.61 32.07
C MET A 290 19.61 9.13 32.73
N ASP A 291 19.50 8.34 33.78
CA ASP A 291 20.64 7.66 34.36
C ASP A 291 21.27 6.67 33.37
N SER A 292 22.60 6.56 33.46
CA SER A 292 23.31 5.52 32.68
C SER A 292 23.87 4.43 33.60
N TYR A 293 24.29 3.32 32.99
CA TYR A 293 25.00 2.24 33.70
C TYR A 293 26.27 2.72 34.40
N SER A 294 26.93 3.74 33.88
CA SER A 294 28.10 4.35 34.51
C SER A 294 27.79 5.24 35.73
N GLY A 295 26.52 5.42 36.07
CA GLY A 295 26.09 6.23 37.22
C GLY A 295 26.07 7.74 36.96
N ILE A 296 26.24 8.18 35.72
CA ILE A 296 26.13 9.58 35.29
C ILE A 296 24.93 9.79 34.40
N TYR A 297 24.33 10.99 34.43
CA TYR A 297 23.28 11.35 33.49
C TYR A 297 23.80 11.41 32.05
N VAL A 298 23.06 10.85 31.16
CA VAL A 298 23.32 10.92 29.71
C VAL A 298 22.18 11.62 29.02
N SER A 299 22.53 12.44 28.04
CA SER A 299 21.56 13.13 27.16
C SER A 299 21.78 12.68 25.73
N LEU A 300 20.70 12.33 25.02
CA LEU A 300 20.75 12.01 23.59
C LEU A 300 21.42 13.12 22.77
N TYR A 301 21.16 14.38 23.12
CA TYR A 301 21.69 15.52 22.38
C TYR A 301 23.19 15.75 22.57
N ASP A 302 23.77 15.21 23.62
CA ASP A 302 25.19 15.32 23.90
C ASP A 302 26.06 14.31 23.14
N ILE A 303 25.44 13.28 22.57
CA ILE A 303 26.14 12.26 21.79
C ILE A 303 26.62 12.86 20.47
N LYS A 304 27.93 12.95 20.25
CA LYS A 304 28.56 13.53 19.06
C LYS A 304 29.06 12.42 18.12
N LYS A 305 28.14 11.87 17.35
CA LYS A 305 28.39 10.80 16.37
C LYS A 305 27.62 11.07 15.10
N ASP A 306 28.04 10.48 13.99
CA ASP A 306 27.37 10.65 12.69
C ASP A 306 26.00 9.99 12.67
N PHE A 307 25.91 8.82 13.34
CA PHE A 307 24.67 8.06 13.49
C PHE A 307 24.48 7.62 14.93
N ILE A 308 23.25 7.69 15.40
CA ILE A 308 22.84 7.19 16.70
C ILE A 308 21.72 6.19 16.51
N ILE A 309 21.91 5.00 17.07
CA ILE A 309 20.88 3.96 17.12
C ILE A 309 20.22 4.04 18.48
N LEU A 310 18.96 4.48 18.53
CA LEU A 310 18.14 4.35 19.73
C LEU A 310 17.57 2.94 19.76
N TYR A 311 17.87 2.21 20.83
CA TYR A 311 17.47 0.83 21.03
C TYR A 311 16.66 0.70 22.30
N PHE A 312 15.33 0.61 22.20
CA PHE A 312 14.44 0.38 23.32
C PHE A 312 14.29 -1.13 23.52
N TRP A 313 14.63 -1.61 24.72
CA TRP A 313 14.77 -3.03 24.97
C TRP A 313 14.48 -3.44 26.41
N GLU A 314 14.34 -4.75 26.65
CA GLU A 314 14.16 -5.35 27.96
C GLU A 314 14.99 -6.62 28.12
N PRO A 315 15.57 -6.89 29.31
CA PRO A 315 16.31 -8.12 29.58
C PRO A 315 15.50 -9.40 29.44
N ASP A 316 14.20 -9.35 29.77
CA ASP A 316 13.31 -10.50 29.75
C ASP A 316 12.62 -10.74 28.39
N CYS A 317 12.71 -9.79 27.47
CA CYS A 317 12.11 -9.87 26.15
C CYS A 317 12.84 -10.91 25.26
N GLY A 318 12.14 -11.90 24.75
CA GLY A 318 12.69 -12.95 23.90
C GLY A 318 13.33 -12.40 22.62
N HIS A 319 12.63 -11.52 21.91
CA HIS A 319 13.16 -10.89 20.69
C HIS A 319 14.37 -10.00 20.98
N CYS A 320 14.43 -9.36 22.14
CA CYS A 320 15.61 -8.58 22.56
C CYS A 320 16.82 -9.49 22.79
N LYS A 321 16.62 -10.68 23.36
CA LYS A 321 17.70 -11.68 23.55
C LYS A 321 18.28 -12.17 22.22
N GLU A 322 17.49 -12.22 21.17
CA GLU A 322 17.95 -12.57 19.82
C GLU A 322 18.59 -11.37 19.08
N ALA A 323 18.05 -10.17 19.27
CA ALA A 323 18.50 -8.95 18.60
C ALA A 323 19.82 -8.41 19.19
N THR A 324 19.97 -8.41 20.53
CA THR A 324 21.10 -7.78 21.22
C THR A 324 22.47 -8.36 20.81
N PRO A 325 22.69 -9.67 20.69
CA PRO A 325 23.97 -10.22 20.22
C PRO A 325 24.32 -9.78 18.79
N LYS A 326 23.35 -9.74 17.90
CA LYS A 326 23.54 -9.30 16.52
C LYS A 326 23.86 -7.79 16.46
N LEU A 327 23.14 -6.99 17.22
CA LEU A 327 23.39 -5.56 17.36
C LEU A 327 24.77 -5.29 17.95
N LYS A 328 25.23 -6.11 18.91
CA LYS A 328 26.57 -6.04 19.46
C LYS A 328 27.64 -6.34 18.44
N ALA A 329 27.49 -7.41 17.67
CA ALA A 329 28.43 -7.76 16.60
C ALA A 329 28.56 -6.63 15.57
N PHE A 330 27.43 -6.00 15.19
CA PHE A 330 27.43 -4.81 14.33
C PHE A 330 28.16 -3.63 15.00
N TYR A 331 27.85 -3.32 16.26
CA TYR A 331 28.41 -2.19 16.98
C TYR A 331 29.94 -2.31 17.13
N ASP A 332 30.46 -3.50 17.42
CA ASP A 332 31.90 -3.74 17.58
C ASP A 332 32.71 -3.36 16.33
N THR A 333 32.08 -3.42 15.14
CA THR A 333 32.69 -2.98 13.87
C THR A 333 32.39 -1.52 13.55
N ALA A 334 31.25 -0.98 13.97
CA ALA A 334 30.73 0.31 13.55
C ALA A 334 31.09 1.48 14.49
N LYS A 335 31.37 1.22 15.78
CA LYS A 335 31.64 2.24 16.81
C LYS A 335 32.78 3.20 16.47
N ASN A 336 33.80 2.72 15.79
CA ASN A 336 34.96 3.53 15.35
C ASN A 336 34.66 4.27 14.04
N ASN A 337 33.53 3.98 13.38
CA ASN A 337 33.09 4.56 12.12
C ASN A 337 31.90 5.52 12.32
N GLY A 338 31.89 6.27 13.43
CA GLY A 338 30.89 7.31 13.65
C GLY A 338 29.51 6.83 14.11
N VAL A 339 29.36 5.58 14.55
CA VAL A 339 28.10 5.03 15.07
C VAL A 339 28.15 4.93 16.59
N GLU A 340 27.06 5.30 17.27
CA GLU A 340 26.83 5.04 18.68
C GLU A 340 25.47 4.37 18.88
N ILE A 341 25.35 3.55 19.90
CA ILE A 341 24.07 3.01 20.36
C ILE A 341 23.70 3.67 21.69
N PHE A 342 22.53 4.25 21.75
CA PHE A 342 21.89 4.66 22.98
C PHE A 342 20.75 3.68 23.28
N ALA A 343 21.04 2.70 24.12
CA ALA A 343 20.10 1.66 24.50
C ALA A 343 19.32 2.12 25.75
N VAL A 344 18.01 2.16 25.66
CA VAL A 344 17.08 2.55 26.72
C VAL A 344 16.35 1.32 27.21
N CYS A 345 16.60 0.94 28.47
CA CYS A 345 15.85 -0.14 29.11
C CYS A 345 14.46 0.35 29.50
N THR A 346 13.42 -0.37 29.05
CA THR A 346 12.02 -0.01 29.33
C THR A 346 11.48 -0.67 30.60
N GLN A 347 12.27 -1.57 31.23
CA GLN A 347 11.92 -2.30 32.44
C GLN A 347 12.47 -1.60 33.68
N ALA A 348 11.74 -1.68 34.80
CA ALA A 348 12.13 -1.02 36.07
C ALA A 348 13.08 -1.84 36.96
N ASP A 349 13.35 -3.11 36.63
CA ASP A 349 14.20 -4.00 37.40
C ASP A 349 15.70 -3.71 37.17
N LYS A 350 16.32 -2.98 38.10
CA LYS A 350 17.72 -2.56 37.99
C LYS A 350 18.68 -3.73 38.01
N GLU A 351 18.43 -4.74 38.86
CA GLU A 351 19.33 -5.90 39.01
C GLU A 351 19.39 -6.72 37.72
N LYS A 352 18.23 -6.99 37.09
CA LYS A 352 18.19 -7.67 35.80
C LYS A 352 18.86 -6.87 34.71
N TRP A 353 18.61 -5.55 34.67
CA TRP A 353 19.22 -4.66 33.68
C TRP A 353 20.74 -4.66 33.79
N THR A 354 21.31 -4.43 34.99
CA THR A 354 22.75 -4.41 35.21
C THR A 354 23.40 -5.76 34.91
N LYS A 355 22.79 -6.84 35.41
CA LYS A 355 23.27 -8.20 35.14
C LYS A 355 23.31 -8.51 33.65
N TYR A 356 22.28 -8.14 32.90
CA TYR A 356 22.23 -8.38 31.43
C TYR A 356 23.35 -7.63 30.71
N ILE A 357 23.63 -6.37 31.09
CA ILE A 357 24.71 -5.57 30.51
C ILE A 357 26.07 -6.24 30.75
N GLU A 358 26.31 -6.70 31.99
CA GLU A 358 27.58 -7.37 32.37
C GLU A 358 27.76 -8.70 31.66
N ASP A 359 26.76 -9.56 31.70
CA ASP A 359 26.78 -10.90 31.08
C ASP A 359 27.03 -10.82 29.56
N ASN A 360 26.47 -9.82 28.87
CA ASN A 360 26.59 -9.63 27.43
C ASN A 360 27.71 -8.63 27.06
N LYS A 361 28.40 -8.03 28.03
CA LYS A 361 29.48 -7.05 27.81
C LYS A 361 29.06 -5.91 26.87
N LEU A 362 27.92 -5.28 27.18
CA LEU A 362 27.35 -4.21 26.37
C LEU A 362 28.07 -2.89 26.66
N THR A 363 28.96 -2.47 25.75
CA THR A 363 29.88 -1.32 25.93
C THR A 363 29.35 -0.01 25.40
N TRP A 364 28.18 0.01 24.78
CA TRP A 364 27.47 1.21 24.31
C TRP A 364 26.83 1.98 25.48
N ILE A 365 26.19 3.10 25.18
CA ILE A 365 25.50 3.90 26.20
C ILE A 365 24.23 3.17 26.63
N ASN A 366 24.19 2.72 27.88
CA ASN A 366 23.03 2.04 28.46
C ASN A 366 22.31 3.00 29.40
N GLY A 367 21.13 3.47 28.99
CA GLY A 367 20.26 4.36 29.75
C GLY A 367 19.16 3.58 30.48
N TRP A 368 18.72 4.15 31.61
CA TRP A 368 17.66 3.58 32.43
C TRP A 368 16.81 4.68 33.06
N ASP A 369 15.50 4.62 32.81
CA ASP A 369 14.52 5.58 33.34
C ASP A 369 13.26 4.82 33.79
N PRO A 370 13.31 4.19 34.99
CA PRO A 370 12.24 3.34 35.51
C PRO A 370 10.94 4.10 35.77
N GLN A 371 11.03 5.40 35.99
CA GLN A 371 9.90 6.28 36.28
C GLN A 371 9.33 6.94 34.99
N ARG A 372 9.96 6.69 33.85
CA ARG A 372 9.59 7.27 32.53
C ARG A 372 9.54 8.81 32.54
N THR A 373 10.40 9.44 33.31
CA THR A 373 10.48 10.91 33.42
C THR A 373 10.95 11.56 32.10
N SER A 374 11.66 10.82 31.26
CA SER A 374 12.02 11.25 29.89
C SER A 374 10.87 11.14 28.88
N HIS A 375 9.75 10.53 29.25
CA HIS A 375 8.61 10.26 28.37
C HIS A 375 8.99 9.53 27.07
N PHE A 376 9.99 8.65 27.11
CA PHE A 376 10.47 7.92 25.94
C PHE A 376 9.36 7.08 25.28
N ASP A 377 8.47 6.51 26.09
CA ASP A 377 7.34 5.70 25.65
C ASP A 377 6.34 6.50 24.80
N VAL A 378 6.11 7.77 25.13
CA VAL A 378 5.24 8.69 24.42
C VAL A 378 5.95 9.25 23.18
N PHE A 379 7.16 9.83 23.35
CA PHE A 379 7.86 10.51 22.26
C PHE A 379 8.31 9.58 21.14
N TYR A 380 8.60 8.33 21.45
CA TYR A 380 9.03 7.33 20.47
C TYR A 380 7.99 6.23 20.26
N ASN A 381 6.78 6.39 20.80
CA ASN A 381 5.67 5.44 20.65
C ASN A 381 6.12 3.98 20.89
N VAL A 382 6.82 3.76 22.02
CA VAL A 382 7.40 2.45 22.38
C VAL A 382 6.31 1.57 22.96
N GLN A 383 5.63 0.81 22.11
CA GLN A 383 4.55 -0.11 22.49
C GLN A 383 5.04 -1.55 22.66
N SER A 384 6.19 -1.88 22.10
CA SER A 384 6.81 -3.21 22.16
C SER A 384 8.33 -3.10 22.08
N THR A 385 9.00 -4.16 22.55
CA THR A 385 10.46 -4.28 22.47
C THR A 385 10.87 -5.51 21.66
N PRO A 386 11.96 -5.43 20.87
CA PRO A 386 12.80 -4.26 20.67
C PRO A 386 12.16 -3.23 19.71
N THR A 387 12.38 -1.93 19.99
CA THR A 387 12.06 -0.86 19.03
C THR A 387 13.34 -0.10 18.70
N ILE A 388 13.60 0.13 17.41
CA ILE A 388 14.84 0.73 16.90
C ILE A 388 14.53 1.98 16.10
N TYR A 389 15.27 3.06 16.38
CA TYR A 389 15.35 4.27 15.57
C TYR A 389 16.80 4.53 15.17
N ILE A 390 17.01 5.07 13.98
CA ILE A 390 18.32 5.58 13.55
C ILE A 390 18.21 7.08 13.36
N LEU A 391 19.13 7.81 14.01
CA LEU A 391 19.23 9.26 13.93
C LEU A 391 20.52 9.65 13.20
N ASP A 392 20.47 10.76 12.46
CA ASP A 392 21.68 11.39 11.93
C ASP A 392 22.40 12.23 13.00
N LYS A 393 23.52 12.86 12.61
CA LYS A 393 24.32 13.74 13.49
C LYS A 393 23.54 14.93 14.06
N ASN A 394 22.47 15.37 13.37
CA ASN A 394 21.60 16.46 13.80
C ASN A 394 20.42 15.97 14.67
N LYS A 395 20.39 14.69 14.98
CA LYS A 395 19.30 14.02 15.71
C LYS A 395 18.00 13.94 14.91
N VAL A 396 18.08 14.00 13.58
CA VAL A 396 16.91 13.77 12.71
C VAL A 396 16.69 12.26 12.62
N ILE A 397 15.46 11.83 12.78
CA ILE A 397 15.03 10.43 12.58
C ILE A 397 15.13 10.11 11.10
N ILE A 398 16.06 9.23 10.73
CA ILE A 398 16.27 8.82 9.34
C ILE A 398 15.75 7.41 9.04
N ALA A 399 15.55 6.59 10.08
CA ALA A 399 14.90 5.29 9.98
C ALA A 399 14.26 4.89 11.29
N LYS A 400 13.28 4.00 11.22
CA LYS A 400 12.65 3.36 12.38
C LYS A 400 12.10 1.98 12.05
N LYS A 401 11.94 1.13 13.08
CA LYS A 401 11.39 -0.24 12.95
C LYS A 401 12.18 -1.15 11.99
N LEU A 402 13.48 -0.89 11.83
CA LEU A 402 14.36 -1.78 11.06
C LEU A 402 14.71 -3.05 11.86
N SER A 403 14.91 -4.13 11.15
CA SER A 403 15.59 -5.30 11.73
C SER A 403 17.05 -4.97 12.00
N VAL A 404 17.69 -5.69 12.93
CA VAL A 404 19.12 -5.44 13.26
C VAL A 404 20.00 -5.69 12.04
N GLU A 405 19.65 -6.67 11.22
CA GLU A 405 20.38 -7.04 10.00
C GLU A 405 20.40 -5.94 8.95
N ASP A 406 19.34 -5.12 8.91
CA ASP A 406 19.19 -4.05 7.93
C ASP A 406 19.88 -2.74 8.33
N ILE A 407 20.30 -2.58 9.59
CA ILE A 407 20.91 -1.34 10.10
C ILE A 407 22.20 -1.00 9.35
N GLY A 408 23.10 -1.96 9.19
CA GLY A 408 24.37 -1.75 8.49
C GLY A 408 24.17 -1.33 7.03
N PRO A 409 23.47 -2.12 6.22
CA PRO A 409 23.13 -1.77 4.84
C PRO A 409 22.42 -0.41 4.71
N PHE A 410 21.52 -0.09 5.62
CA PHE A 410 20.83 1.22 5.61
C PHE A 410 21.80 2.38 5.83
N ILE A 411 22.65 2.31 6.86
CA ILE A 411 23.64 3.37 7.16
C ILE A 411 24.61 3.58 6.00
N GLU A 412 25.09 2.50 5.38
CA GLU A 412 25.98 2.56 4.22
C GLU A 412 25.30 3.24 3.01
N ASN A 413 24.07 2.87 2.72
CA ASN A 413 23.31 3.48 1.63
C ASN A 413 23.00 4.95 1.91
N TYR A 414 22.62 5.28 3.14
CA TYR A 414 22.36 6.67 3.55
C TYR A 414 23.61 7.54 3.42
N ARG A 415 24.79 7.06 3.82
CA ARG A 415 26.07 7.75 3.62
C ARG A 415 26.32 8.06 2.14
N LYS A 416 26.12 7.08 1.27
CA LYS A 416 26.30 7.25 -0.18
C LYS A 416 25.34 8.30 -0.74
N MET A 417 24.07 8.30 -0.31
CA MET A 417 23.08 9.29 -0.72
C MET A 417 23.50 10.72 -0.32
N VAL A 418 23.92 10.92 0.94
CA VAL A 418 24.35 12.23 1.45
C VAL A 418 25.62 12.70 0.76
N MET A 419 26.59 11.83 0.47
CA MET A 419 27.82 12.17 -0.24
C MET A 419 27.57 12.59 -1.70
N HIS A 420 26.54 12.06 -2.36
CA HIS A 420 26.21 12.37 -3.75
C HIS A 420 25.15 13.48 -3.89
N GLY A 421 24.79 14.17 -2.80
CA GLY A 421 23.88 15.32 -2.82
C GLY A 421 22.43 14.98 -3.22
N ARG A 422 21.97 13.79 -2.89
CA ARG A 422 20.58 13.34 -3.14
C ARG A 422 19.84 13.11 -1.85
#